data_21bc1cd728f7c1523f3e786bdd292668
#
_entry.id   21bc1cd728f7c1523f3e786bdd292668
#
_cell.length_a   1.000
_cell.length_b   1.000
_cell.length_c   1.000
_cell.angle_alpha   90.00
_cell.angle_beta   90.00
_cell.angle_gamma   90.00
#
_symmetry.space_group_name_H-M   'P 1'
#
loop_
_entity.id
_entity.type
_entity.pdbx_description
1 polymer ?
#
loop_
_entity_poly.entity_id
_entity_poly.type
_entity_poly.pdbx_seq_one_letter_code
_entity_poly.pdbx_strand_id
1 'polypeptide(L)'
;MSVKVLLVDDAKDMTVVLSRVLADEGYEVRVAHDGSDGLRAAFDFRPDLVILDVMMPGMDGWTTLERLREFSNVPVIMLTAVSGEQNMVRGLDHGADDYLTKPFSMTELKARVRAVLRRASELATQKNQSLRFDKGRLVIDPAAQRVTVRGEVVDLTPTEYRLLLCLAYNAGRVLTVDQILDNVWGLGYEDSQDNVKLYIWYLRRKVEPDPRRPRYVLTKRGTGYYLSDLP
;
A
#
# COMPACT_ATOMS: atom_id res chain seq x y z
N MET A 1 10.06 2.49 21.07
CA MET A 1 9.93 3.74 20.31
C MET A 1 8.45 3.90 20.00
N SER A 2 7.91 5.12 20.09
CA SER A 2 6.52 5.40 19.68
C SER A 2 6.40 5.35 18.16
N VAL A 3 5.28 4.87 17.65
CA VAL A 3 4.97 4.87 16.22
C VAL A 3 4.69 6.31 15.79
N LYS A 4 5.30 6.75 14.71
CA LYS A 4 5.22 8.12 14.19
C LYS A 4 4.19 8.21 13.07
N VAL A 5 3.24 9.12 13.20
CA VAL A 5 2.19 9.36 12.21
C VAL A 5 2.28 10.80 11.70
N LEU A 6 2.41 10.99 10.40
CA LEU A 6 2.31 12.29 9.75
C LEU A 6 0.89 12.49 9.22
N LEU A 7 0.24 13.57 9.63
CA LEU A 7 -1.08 13.98 9.13
C LEU A 7 -0.92 15.20 8.22
N VAL A 8 -1.40 15.11 6.99
CA VAL A 8 -1.33 16.19 5.98
C VAL A 8 -2.74 16.50 5.50
N ASP A 9 -3.30 17.62 5.93
CA ASP A 9 -4.66 18.08 5.60
C ASP A 9 -4.74 19.59 5.85
N ASP A 10 -5.28 20.37 4.92
CA ASP A 10 -5.39 21.84 5.02
C ASP A 10 -6.50 22.29 5.99
N ALA A 11 -7.43 21.41 6.34
CA ALA A 11 -8.51 21.69 7.30
C ALA A 11 -7.97 21.65 8.75
N LYS A 12 -7.56 22.81 9.28
CA LYS A 12 -6.96 22.93 10.61
C LYS A 12 -7.80 22.33 11.74
N ASP A 13 -9.12 22.54 11.71
CA ASP A 13 -10.02 21.98 12.73
C ASP A 13 -10.01 20.44 12.70
N MET A 14 -9.98 19.85 11.51
CA MET A 14 -9.90 18.41 11.33
C MET A 14 -8.56 17.88 11.85
N THR A 15 -7.45 18.51 11.51
CA THR A 15 -6.11 18.08 11.95
C THR A 15 -5.95 18.15 13.46
N VAL A 16 -6.54 19.14 14.15
CA VAL A 16 -6.55 19.22 15.62
C VAL A 16 -7.28 18.01 16.22
N VAL A 17 -8.46 17.68 15.70
CA VAL A 17 -9.25 16.54 16.21
C VAL A 17 -8.51 15.21 15.93
N LEU A 18 -8.04 15.01 14.69
CA LEU A 18 -7.37 13.77 14.30
C LEU A 18 -6.05 13.58 15.05
N SER A 19 -5.25 14.63 15.20
CA SER A 19 -3.97 14.54 15.94
C SER A 19 -4.18 14.15 17.40
N ARG A 20 -5.21 14.69 18.06
CA ARG A 20 -5.56 14.33 19.43
C ARG A 20 -6.01 12.86 19.52
N VAL A 21 -6.91 12.43 18.63
CA VAL A 21 -7.41 11.04 18.59
C VAL A 21 -6.29 10.04 18.38
N LEU A 22 -5.32 10.36 17.53
CA LEU A 22 -4.16 9.49 17.26
C LEU A 22 -3.16 9.53 18.42
N ALA A 23 -2.94 10.69 19.04
CA ALA A 23 -2.08 10.81 20.22
C ALA A 23 -2.64 10.03 21.42
N ASP A 24 -3.95 10.02 21.62
CA ASP A 24 -4.62 9.21 22.64
C ASP A 24 -4.45 7.69 22.41
N GLU A 25 -4.22 7.24 21.16
CA GLU A 25 -3.83 5.85 20.82
C GLU A 25 -2.32 5.57 21.03
N GLY A 26 -1.54 6.56 21.50
CA GLY A 26 -0.12 6.42 21.79
C GLY A 26 0.82 6.70 20.60
N TYR A 27 0.32 7.27 19.50
CA TYR A 27 1.13 7.67 18.36
C TYR A 27 1.79 9.03 18.58
N GLU A 28 3.01 9.20 18.07
CA GLU A 28 3.66 10.49 17.95
C GLU A 28 3.19 11.16 16.65
N VAL A 29 2.42 12.24 16.76
CA VAL A 29 1.77 12.85 15.59
C VAL A 29 2.45 14.15 15.19
N ARG A 30 2.79 14.28 13.92
CA ARG A 30 3.18 15.53 13.29
C ARG A 30 2.11 15.96 12.28
N VAL A 31 1.82 17.26 12.20
CA VAL A 31 0.82 17.81 11.28
C VAL A 31 1.51 18.73 10.27
N ALA A 32 1.07 18.65 9.02
CA ALA A 32 1.36 19.58 7.93
C ALA A 32 0.05 20.04 7.28
N HIS A 33 0.00 21.24 6.75
CA HIS A 33 -1.23 21.85 6.24
C HIS A 33 -1.24 22.03 4.71
N ASP A 34 -0.22 21.57 4.02
CA ASP A 34 -0.16 21.51 2.57
C ASP A 34 0.79 20.38 2.11
N GLY A 35 0.76 20.05 0.82
CA GLY A 35 1.57 18.96 0.27
C GLY A 35 3.07 19.22 0.35
N SER A 36 3.52 20.46 0.19
CA SER A 36 4.95 20.83 0.24
C SER A 36 5.52 20.70 1.65
N ASP A 37 4.76 21.15 2.65
CA ASP A 37 5.10 20.97 4.06
C ASP A 37 5.03 19.49 4.45
N GLY A 38 4.06 18.76 3.91
CA GLY A 38 3.93 17.32 4.08
C GLY A 38 5.17 16.57 3.60
N LEU A 39 5.69 16.87 2.42
CA LEU A 39 6.91 16.23 1.90
C LEU A 39 8.14 16.56 2.75
N ARG A 40 8.32 17.82 3.18
CA ARG A 40 9.41 18.21 4.10
C ARG A 40 9.29 17.47 5.43
N ALA A 41 8.07 17.45 6.00
CA ALA A 41 7.82 16.76 7.26
C ALA A 41 8.08 15.24 7.13
N ALA A 42 7.72 14.61 6.01
CA ALA A 42 7.99 13.20 5.77
C ALA A 42 9.48 12.90 5.73
N PHE A 43 10.28 13.74 5.10
CA PHE A 43 11.74 13.60 5.04
C PHE A 43 12.40 13.74 6.42
N ASP A 44 12.04 14.78 7.18
CA ASP A 44 12.66 15.11 8.47
C ASP A 44 12.18 14.20 9.61
N PHE A 45 10.89 13.91 9.65
CA PHE A 45 10.26 13.17 10.74
C PHE A 45 10.39 11.66 10.58
N ARG A 46 10.52 11.17 9.33
CA ARG A 46 10.54 9.75 8.98
C ARG A 46 9.37 9.00 9.62
N PRO A 47 8.14 9.29 9.23
CA PRO A 47 6.96 8.67 9.81
C PRO A 47 6.87 7.18 9.45
N ASP A 48 6.18 6.42 10.31
CA ASP A 48 5.82 5.01 10.06
C ASP A 48 4.50 4.90 9.28
N LEU A 49 3.71 6.00 9.22
CA LEU A 49 2.47 6.13 8.48
C LEU A 49 2.22 7.59 8.10
N VAL A 50 1.72 7.81 6.90
CA VAL A 50 1.18 9.11 6.45
C VAL A 50 -0.32 9.00 6.27
N ILE A 51 -1.07 9.97 6.80
CA ILE A 51 -2.50 10.18 6.50
C ILE A 51 -2.55 11.47 5.67
N LEU A 52 -3.07 11.38 4.45
CA LEU A 52 -2.94 12.44 3.45
C LEU A 52 -4.30 12.78 2.85
N ASP A 53 -4.71 14.03 2.99
CA ASP A 53 -5.90 14.51 2.29
C ASP A 53 -5.64 14.64 0.79
N VAL A 54 -6.65 14.26 0.00
CA VAL A 54 -6.62 14.39 -1.47
C VAL A 54 -6.81 15.84 -1.89
N MET A 55 -7.74 16.54 -1.25
CA MET A 55 -8.21 17.86 -1.70
C MET A 55 -7.53 18.97 -0.91
N MET A 56 -6.32 19.34 -1.31
CA MET A 56 -5.58 20.45 -0.71
C MET A 56 -5.28 21.54 -1.74
N PRO A 57 -5.23 22.81 -1.34
CA PRO A 57 -4.86 23.91 -2.23
C PRO A 57 -3.38 23.82 -2.63
N GLY A 58 -3.08 24.22 -3.86
CA GLY A 58 -1.73 24.20 -4.41
C GLY A 58 -1.29 22.81 -4.85
N MET A 59 -0.55 22.09 -4.02
CA MET A 59 -0.16 20.70 -4.29
C MET A 59 -1.20 19.76 -3.68
N ASP A 60 -1.98 19.10 -4.53
CA ASP A 60 -2.98 18.11 -4.11
C ASP A 60 -2.35 16.84 -3.53
N GLY A 61 -3.19 16.00 -2.89
CA GLY A 61 -2.73 14.77 -2.26
C GLY A 61 -2.16 13.75 -3.25
N TRP A 62 -2.64 13.73 -4.48
CA TRP A 62 -2.12 12.81 -5.50
C TRP A 62 -0.70 13.16 -5.90
N THR A 63 -0.48 14.43 -6.25
CA THR A 63 0.85 14.96 -6.56
C THR A 63 1.81 14.82 -5.37
N THR A 64 1.29 15.01 -4.15
CA THR A 64 2.07 14.81 -2.92
C THR A 64 2.49 13.36 -2.78
N LEU A 65 1.58 12.41 -3.01
CA LEU A 65 1.87 10.97 -2.94
C LEU A 65 2.91 10.56 -3.99
N GLU A 66 2.76 10.99 -5.25
CA GLU A 66 3.74 10.71 -6.31
C GLU A 66 5.16 11.14 -5.90
N ARG A 67 5.30 12.38 -5.45
CA ARG A 67 6.59 12.92 -4.99
C ARG A 67 7.12 12.22 -3.74
N LEU A 68 6.24 11.83 -2.82
CA LEU A 68 6.62 11.06 -1.65
C LEU A 68 7.22 9.71 -2.06
N ARG A 69 6.66 9.06 -3.08
CA ARG A 69 7.14 7.76 -3.60
C ARG A 69 8.52 7.86 -4.30
N GLU A 70 8.96 9.02 -4.72
CA GLU A 70 10.31 9.22 -5.25
C GLU A 70 11.41 8.92 -4.21
N PHE A 71 11.12 9.07 -2.91
CA PHE A 71 12.12 8.89 -1.85
C PHE A 71 11.65 8.03 -0.67
N SER A 72 10.38 7.61 -0.58
CA SER A 72 9.85 6.89 0.57
C SER A 72 8.77 5.87 0.19
N ASN A 73 8.89 4.68 0.78
CA ASN A 73 7.87 3.63 0.74
C ASN A 73 7.01 3.60 2.01
N VAL A 74 6.93 4.70 2.75
CA VAL A 74 6.09 4.79 3.94
C VAL A 74 4.63 4.49 3.58
N PRO A 75 3.91 3.70 4.38
CA PRO A 75 2.49 3.47 4.18
C PRO A 75 1.69 4.77 4.17
N VAL A 76 0.71 4.88 3.26
CA VAL A 76 -0.14 6.08 3.11
C VAL A 76 -1.61 5.69 3.12
N ILE A 77 -2.39 6.33 4.00
CA ILE A 77 -3.85 6.32 3.97
C ILE A 77 -4.31 7.64 3.35
N MET A 78 -5.03 7.57 2.23
CA MET A 78 -5.61 8.77 1.59
C MET A 78 -6.96 9.09 2.21
N LEU A 79 -7.19 10.36 2.58
CA LEU A 79 -8.51 10.86 2.93
C LEU A 79 -9.14 11.51 1.69
N THR A 80 -10.35 11.10 1.32
CA THR A 80 -11.00 11.61 0.10
C THR A 80 -12.45 11.98 0.34
N ALA A 81 -12.90 13.10 -0.23
CA ALA A 81 -14.32 13.48 -0.24
C ALA A 81 -15.11 12.82 -1.38
N VAL A 82 -14.45 12.14 -2.30
CA VAL A 82 -15.06 11.63 -3.52
C VAL A 82 -15.23 10.14 -3.43
N SER A 83 -16.50 9.72 -3.24
CA SER A 83 -16.94 8.35 -3.43
C SER A 83 -17.10 8.08 -4.94
N GLY A 84 -16.39 7.11 -5.50
CA GLY A 84 -16.55 6.69 -6.89
C GLY A 84 -15.35 5.90 -7.42
N GLU A 85 -15.66 4.90 -8.25
CA GLU A 85 -14.72 3.96 -8.87
C GLU A 85 -13.52 4.63 -9.56
N GLN A 86 -13.74 5.79 -10.21
CA GLN A 86 -12.69 6.50 -10.96
C GLN A 86 -11.61 7.13 -10.08
N ASN A 87 -11.94 7.58 -8.87
CA ASN A 87 -10.96 8.17 -7.94
C ASN A 87 -10.25 7.10 -7.13
N MET A 88 -10.93 6.00 -6.83
CA MET A 88 -10.31 4.82 -6.25
C MET A 88 -9.28 4.22 -7.22
N VAL A 89 -9.60 4.15 -8.53
CA VAL A 89 -8.67 3.70 -9.58
C VAL A 89 -7.45 4.63 -9.67
N ARG A 90 -7.63 5.96 -9.67
CA ARG A 90 -6.51 6.91 -9.65
C ARG A 90 -5.60 6.73 -8.44
N GLY A 91 -6.18 6.53 -7.28
CA GLY A 91 -5.40 6.39 -6.06
C GLY A 91 -4.59 5.12 -6.00
N LEU A 92 -5.11 4.05 -6.56
CA LEU A 92 -4.42 2.77 -6.70
C LEU A 92 -3.25 2.88 -7.68
N ASP A 93 -3.37 3.69 -8.74
CA ASP A 93 -2.29 4.01 -9.67
C ASP A 93 -1.10 4.70 -9.00
N HIS A 94 -1.36 5.55 -7.99
CA HIS A 94 -0.34 6.35 -7.32
C HIS A 94 0.28 5.66 -6.09
N GLY A 95 -0.10 4.41 -5.77
CA GLY A 95 0.57 3.61 -4.73
C GLY A 95 0.19 3.95 -3.29
N ALA A 96 -1.03 4.39 -3.03
CA ALA A 96 -1.58 4.46 -1.68
C ALA A 96 -1.85 3.06 -1.11
N ASP A 97 -1.80 2.93 0.21
CA ASP A 97 -1.96 1.65 0.92
C ASP A 97 -3.39 1.44 1.40
N ASP A 98 -4.13 2.52 1.59
CA ASP A 98 -5.53 2.52 2.01
C ASP A 98 -6.22 3.84 1.66
N TYR A 99 -7.56 3.80 1.63
CA TYR A 99 -8.43 4.95 1.36
C TYR A 99 -9.53 5.03 2.40
N LEU A 100 -9.82 6.25 2.83
CA LEU A 100 -10.90 6.54 3.75
C LEU A 100 -11.74 7.69 3.21
N THR A 101 -13.01 7.41 2.92
CA THR A 101 -13.92 8.39 2.31
C THR A 101 -14.53 9.27 3.39
N LYS A 102 -14.45 10.59 3.21
CA LYS A 102 -15.14 11.59 4.05
C LYS A 102 -16.64 11.62 3.71
N PRO A 103 -17.57 11.64 4.69
CA PRO A 103 -17.31 11.60 6.13
C PRO A 103 -17.03 10.19 6.65
N PHE A 104 -16.08 10.06 7.59
CA PHE A 104 -15.73 8.81 8.24
C PHE A 104 -15.85 8.88 9.76
N SER A 105 -15.95 7.74 10.42
CA SER A 105 -15.93 7.67 11.88
C SER A 105 -14.50 7.58 12.40
N MET A 106 -14.27 8.10 13.63
CA MET A 106 -12.97 7.95 14.31
C MET A 106 -12.62 6.49 14.57
N THR A 107 -13.63 5.65 14.79
CA THR A 107 -13.46 4.20 14.97
C THR A 107 -12.93 3.55 13.70
N GLU A 108 -13.44 3.94 12.54
CA GLU A 108 -12.97 3.45 11.25
C GLU A 108 -11.53 3.89 10.97
N LEU A 109 -11.21 5.18 11.15
CA LEU A 109 -9.85 5.68 10.99
C LEU A 109 -8.86 4.89 11.87
N LYS A 110 -9.16 4.74 13.18
CA LYS A 110 -8.31 3.98 14.10
C LYS A 110 -8.12 2.53 13.65
N ALA A 111 -9.17 1.88 13.17
CA ALA A 111 -9.10 0.50 12.69
C ALA A 111 -8.17 0.39 11.46
N ARG A 112 -8.28 1.31 10.49
CA ARG A 112 -7.44 1.36 9.30
C ARG A 112 -5.98 1.66 9.63
N VAL A 113 -5.71 2.64 10.49
CA VAL A 113 -4.35 2.97 10.97
C VAL A 113 -3.69 1.73 11.59
N ARG A 114 -4.38 1.04 12.52
CA ARG A 114 -3.85 -0.19 13.13
C ARG A 114 -3.62 -1.29 12.09
N ALA A 115 -4.53 -1.47 11.14
CA ALA A 115 -4.40 -2.49 10.08
C ALA A 115 -3.20 -2.21 9.17
N VAL A 116 -3.00 -0.96 8.73
CA VAL A 116 -1.87 -0.57 7.87
C VAL A 116 -0.54 -0.75 8.60
N LEU A 117 -0.43 -0.26 9.84
CA LEU A 117 0.79 -0.38 10.65
C LEU A 117 1.13 -1.84 10.97
N ARG A 118 0.14 -2.67 11.30
CA ARG A 118 0.35 -4.11 11.54
C ARG A 118 0.93 -4.78 10.29
N ARG A 119 0.34 -4.54 9.12
CA ARG A 119 0.81 -5.11 7.84
C ARG A 119 2.25 -4.68 7.52
N ALA A 120 2.59 -3.42 7.77
CA ALA A 120 3.96 -2.93 7.59
C ALA A 120 4.95 -3.65 8.53
N SER A 121 4.56 -3.92 9.78
CA SER A 121 5.42 -4.62 10.76
C SER A 121 5.53 -6.13 10.50
N GLU A 122 4.46 -6.78 10.02
CA GLU A 122 4.47 -8.21 9.66
C GLU A 122 5.41 -8.48 8.49
N LEU A 123 5.48 -7.57 7.50
CA LEU A 123 6.44 -7.64 6.40
C LEU A 123 7.89 -7.56 6.88
N ALA A 124 8.16 -6.75 7.89
CA ALA A 124 9.50 -6.62 8.47
C ALA A 124 9.94 -7.88 9.25
N THR A 125 8.99 -8.68 9.73
CA THR A 125 9.26 -9.88 10.55
C THR A 125 9.29 -11.18 9.77
N GLN A 126 8.79 -11.23 8.54
CA GLN A 126 8.75 -12.44 7.72
C GLN A 126 10.11 -12.76 7.08
N LYS A 127 10.74 -13.74 7.67
CA LYS A 127 11.86 -14.61 7.24
C LYS A 127 12.88 -14.09 6.22
N ASN A 128 14.12 -14.03 6.70
CA ASN A 128 15.38 -13.67 6.02
C ASN A 128 15.78 -14.53 4.80
N GLN A 129 14.88 -15.27 4.17
CA GLN A 129 15.24 -16.15 3.07
C GLN A 129 14.69 -15.60 1.76
N SER A 130 15.59 -15.30 0.81
CA SER A 130 15.20 -14.90 -0.54
C SER A 130 14.38 -15.98 -1.22
N LEU A 131 13.21 -15.62 -1.74
CA LEU A 131 12.35 -16.49 -2.53
C LEU A 131 12.79 -16.41 -4.00
N ARG A 132 12.97 -17.57 -4.64
CA ARG A 132 13.48 -17.65 -6.01
C ARG A 132 12.52 -18.46 -6.88
N PHE A 133 12.15 -17.91 -8.04
CA PHE A 133 11.24 -18.52 -9.01
C PHE A 133 11.87 -18.48 -10.40
N ASP A 134 11.44 -19.40 -11.29
CA ASP A 134 11.90 -19.49 -12.69
C ASP A 134 13.45 -19.47 -12.77
N LYS A 135 14.10 -20.41 -12.07
CA LYS A 135 15.57 -20.54 -12.02
C LYS A 135 16.28 -19.25 -11.54
N GLY A 136 15.65 -18.51 -10.66
CA GLY A 136 16.17 -17.26 -10.11
C GLY A 136 15.99 -16.04 -11.02
N ARG A 137 15.15 -16.12 -12.04
CA ARG A 137 14.79 -14.95 -12.86
C ARG A 137 13.88 -13.98 -12.13
N LEU A 138 12.99 -14.48 -11.24
CA LEU A 138 12.26 -13.65 -10.28
C LEU A 138 12.82 -13.97 -8.89
N VAL A 139 13.38 -12.96 -8.22
CA VAL A 139 13.90 -13.08 -6.86
C VAL A 139 13.25 -12.02 -6.00
N ILE A 140 12.72 -12.45 -4.86
CA ILE A 140 12.14 -11.59 -3.85
C ILE A 140 13.02 -11.71 -2.61
N ASP A 141 13.58 -10.63 -2.16
CA ASP A 141 14.37 -10.52 -0.93
C ASP A 141 13.53 -9.78 0.13
N PRO A 142 12.88 -10.51 1.06
CA PRO A 142 12.04 -9.89 2.06
C PRO A 142 12.81 -9.06 3.08
N ALA A 143 14.07 -9.41 3.36
CA ALA A 143 14.90 -8.68 4.30
C ALA A 143 15.31 -7.30 3.76
N ALA A 144 15.61 -7.23 2.46
CA ALA A 144 15.94 -5.98 1.77
C ALA A 144 14.70 -5.28 1.19
N GLN A 145 13.50 -5.85 1.30
CA GLN A 145 12.27 -5.40 0.63
C GLN A 145 12.49 -5.14 -0.87
N ARG A 146 13.25 -6.03 -1.51
CA ARG A 146 13.70 -5.85 -2.88
C ARG A 146 13.22 -6.98 -3.78
N VAL A 147 12.76 -6.63 -4.96
CA VAL A 147 12.39 -7.57 -6.01
C VAL A 147 13.31 -7.37 -7.20
N THR A 148 13.79 -8.47 -7.77
CA THR A 148 14.54 -8.42 -9.02
C THR A 148 13.93 -9.37 -10.04
N VAL A 149 13.87 -8.91 -11.29
CA VAL A 149 13.46 -9.71 -12.43
C VAL A 149 14.61 -9.76 -13.42
N ARG A 150 15.14 -10.95 -13.72
CA ARG A 150 16.32 -11.16 -14.59
C ARG A 150 17.55 -10.38 -14.14
N GLY A 151 17.69 -10.17 -12.82
CA GLY A 151 18.80 -9.44 -12.22
C GLY A 151 18.60 -7.92 -12.10
N GLU A 152 17.57 -7.36 -12.72
CA GLU A 152 17.21 -5.94 -12.61
C GLU A 152 16.26 -5.69 -11.46
N VAL A 153 16.48 -4.62 -10.70
CA VAL A 153 15.61 -4.21 -9.59
C VAL A 153 14.29 -3.69 -10.16
N VAL A 154 13.20 -4.14 -9.58
CA VAL A 154 11.84 -3.69 -9.94
C VAL A 154 11.26 -2.90 -8.79
N ASP A 155 10.88 -1.64 -9.06
CA ASP A 155 10.23 -0.79 -8.09
C ASP A 155 8.74 -1.12 -7.98
N LEU A 156 8.39 -1.70 -6.85
CA LEU A 156 7.00 -2.00 -6.47
C LEU A 156 6.54 -1.01 -5.40
N THR A 157 5.29 -0.57 -5.51
CA THR A 157 4.64 0.13 -4.40
C THR A 157 4.47 -0.82 -3.22
N PRO A 158 4.29 -0.32 -1.98
CA PRO A 158 4.10 -1.19 -0.81
C PRO A 158 2.97 -2.22 -0.99
N THR A 159 1.87 -1.84 -1.61
CA THR A 159 0.75 -2.75 -1.85
C THR A 159 1.06 -3.79 -2.92
N GLU A 160 1.70 -3.42 -4.04
CA GLU A 160 2.16 -4.38 -5.05
C GLU A 160 3.17 -5.39 -4.46
N TYR A 161 4.07 -4.89 -3.61
CA TYR A 161 5.03 -5.74 -2.93
C TYR A 161 4.34 -6.73 -1.97
N ARG A 162 3.37 -6.28 -1.17
CA ARG A 162 2.57 -7.16 -0.31
C ARG A 162 1.80 -8.21 -1.10
N LEU A 163 1.18 -7.79 -2.22
CA LEU A 163 0.47 -8.71 -3.10
C LEU A 163 1.40 -9.78 -3.67
N LEU A 164 2.58 -9.38 -4.17
CA LEU A 164 3.58 -10.32 -4.66
C LEU A 164 4.04 -11.28 -3.57
N LEU A 165 4.32 -10.81 -2.36
CA LEU A 165 4.71 -11.65 -1.22
C LEU A 165 3.59 -12.62 -0.82
N CYS A 166 2.34 -12.15 -0.75
CA CYS A 166 1.20 -13.00 -0.45
C CYS A 166 1.10 -14.17 -1.43
N LEU A 167 1.25 -13.90 -2.73
CA LEU A 167 1.26 -14.93 -3.76
C LEU A 167 2.50 -15.82 -3.67
N ALA A 168 3.68 -15.26 -3.38
CA ALA A 168 4.95 -15.97 -3.34
C ALA A 168 5.02 -16.97 -2.17
N TYR A 169 4.54 -16.59 -0.99
CA TYR A 169 4.45 -17.51 0.16
C TYR A 169 3.42 -18.62 -0.04
N ASN A 170 2.52 -18.45 -0.99
CA ASN A 170 1.53 -19.45 -1.39
C ASN A 170 1.77 -19.97 -2.81
N ALA A 171 3.02 -19.95 -3.28
CA ALA A 171 3.35 -20.38 -4.65
C ALA A 171 2.78 -21.77 -4.98
N GLY A 172 2.27 -21.93 -6.19
CA GLY A 172 1.57 -23.15 -6.64
C GLY A 172 0.13 -23.28 -6.13
N ARG A 173 -0.28 -22.51 -5.13
CA ARG A 173 -1.64 -22.56 -4.56
C ARG A 173 -2.49 -21.39 -5.08
N VAL A 174 -3.69 -21.70 -5.57
CA VAL A 174 -4.65 -20.66 -5.98
C VAL A 174 -5.25 -20.02 -4.73
N LEU A 175 -5.11 -18.70 -4.63
CA LEU A 175 -5.79 -17.87 -3.64
C LEU A 175 -7.05 -17.25 -4.24
N THR A 176 -8.15 -17.30 -3.51
CA THR A 176 -9.37 -16.59 -3.91
C THR A 176 -9.18 -15.09 -3.79
N VAL A 177 -10.04 -14.31 -4.47
CA VAL A 177 -10.01 -12.84 -4.38
C VAL A 177 -10.17 -12.39 -2.93
N ASP A 178 -11.08 -13.00 -2.17
CA ASP A 178 -11.32 -12.68 -0.76
C ASP A 178 -10.09 -13.00 0.11
N GLN A 179 -9.44 -14.15 -0.11
CA GLN A 179 -8.18 -14.48 0.58
C GLN A 179 -7.07 -13.48 0.29
N ILE A 180 -6.99 -12.99 -0.94
CA ILE A 180 -6.01 -11.96 -1.31
C ILE A 180 -6.38 -10.62 -0.63
N LEU A 181 -7.67 -10.25 -0.63
CA LEU A 181 -8.13 -9.03 0.06
C LEU A 181 -7.78 -9.08 1.55
N ASP A 182 -8.12 -10.16 2.22
CA ASP A 182 -7.85 -10.32 3.66
C ASP A 182 -6.35 -10.25 3.97
N ASN A 183 -5.52 -10.90 3.16
CA ASN A 183 -4.07 -10.94 3.40
C ASN A 183 -3.37 -9.62 3.05
N VAL A 184 -3.81 -8.92 1.99
CA VAL A 184 -3.14 -7.72 1.48
C VAL A 184 -3.73 -6.44 2.05
N TRP A 185 -5.06 -6.36 2.21
CA TRP A 185 -5.76 -5.17 2.69
C TRP A 185 -6.38 -5.34 4.09
N GLY A 186 -6.70 -6.57 4.52
CA GLY A 186 -7.30 -6.87 5.82
C GLY A 186 -8.83 -6.88 5.80
N LEU A 187 -9.45 -7.13 6.95
CA LEU A 187 -10.91 -7.18 7.08
C LEU A 187 -11.56 -5.81 6.78
N GLY A 188 -12.71 -5.83 6.13
CA GLY A 188 -13.49 -4.63 5.79
C GLY A 188 -13.35 -4.14 4.34
N TYR A 189 -12.75 -4.95 3.46
CA TYR A 189 -12.60 -4.66 2.02
C TYR A 189 -13.43 -5.57 1.12
N GLU A 190 -14.47 -6.19 1.67
CA GLU A 190 -15.31 -7.20 1.00
C GLU A 190 -15.93 -6.69 -0.31
N ASP A 191 -16.21 -5.39 -0.41
CA ASP A 191 -16.76 -4.75 -1.63
C ASP A 191 -15.68 -4.31 -2.64
N SER A 192 -14.40 -4.62 -2.38
CA SER A 192 -13.28 -4.10 -3.17
C SER A 192 -12.65 -5.15 -4.10
N GLN A 193 -13.42 -6.12 -4.58
CA GLN A 193 -12.91 -7.22 -5.43
C GLN A 193 -12.25 -6.75 -6.73
N ASP A 194 -12.69 -5.62 -7.28
CA ASP A 194 -12.10 -5.05 -8.50
C ASP A 194 -10.69 -4.48 -8.25
N ASN A 195 -10.38 -4.09 -7.01
CA ASN A 195 -9.04 -3.65 -6.64
C ASN A 195 -8.00 -4.76 -6.85
N VAL A 196 -8.32 -6.01 -6.49
CA VAL A 196 -7.40 -7.14 -6.69
C VAL A 196 -7.05 -7.30 -8.16
N LYS A 197 -8.04 -7.22 -9.07
CA LYS A 197 -7.80 -7.34 -10.53
C LYS A 197 -6.86 -6.25 -11.02
N LEU A 198 -7.06 -5.03 -10.55
CA LEU A 198 -6.26 -3.87 -10.93
C LEU A 198 -4.82 -4.01 -10.44
N TYR A 199 -4.61 -4.36 -9.16
CA TYR A 199 -3.26 -4.57 -8.62
C TYR A 199 -2.55 -5.76 -9.27
N ILE A 200 -3.25 -6.83 -9.60
CA ILE A 200 -2.69 -7.93 -10.41
C ILE A 200 -2.23 -7.42 -11.78
N TRP A 201 -2.98 -6.53 -12.40
CA TRP A 201 -2.59 -5.93 -13.68
C TRP A 201 -1.34 -5.06 -13.55
N TYR A 202 -1.25 -4.19 -12.51
CA TYR A 202 -0.05 -3.39 -12.24
C TYR A 202 1.15 -4.25 -11.93
N LEU A 203 0.99 -5.23 -11.06
CA LEU A 203 2.06 -6.15 -10.70
C LEU A 203 2.61 -6.85 -11.95
N ARG A 204 1.73 -7.36 -12.81
CA ARG A 204 2.14 -8.00 -14.08
C ARG A 204 2.94 -7.07 -14.97
N ARG A 205 2.55 -5.81 -15.08
CA ARG A 205 3.29 -4.82 -15.89
C ARG A 205 4.73 -4.64 -15.44
N LYS A 206 5.01 -4.88 -14.17
CA LYS A 206 6.32 -4.67 -13.57
C LYS A 206 7.16 -5.96 -13.51
N VAL A 207 6.52 -7.10 -13.23
CA VAL A 207 7.27 -8.35 -13.01
C VAL A 207 7.24 -9.32 -14.18
N GLU A 208 6.26 -9.23 -15.09
CA GLU A 208 6.13 -10.17 -16.20
C GLU A 208 6.95 -9.74 -17.42
N PRO A 209 7.52 -10.69 -18.17
CA PRO A 209 8.12 -10.40 -19.46
C PRO A 209 7.11 -9.87 -20.50
N ASP A 210 5.90 -10.42 -20.47
CA ASP A 210 4.74 -9.99 -21.25
C ASP A 210 3.50 -10.04 -20.35
N PRO A 211 2.96 -8.85 -19.94
CA PRO A 211 1.78 -8.79 -19.07
C PRO A 211 0.52 -9.45 -19.65
N ARG A 212 0.43 -9.56 -20.98
CA ARG A 212 -0.69 -10.20 -21.67
C ARG A 212 -0.57 -11.73 -21.68
N ARG A 213 0.65 -12.26 -21.48
CA ARG A 213 0.97 -13.69 -21.40
C ARG A 213 1.77 -13.96 -20.13
N PRO A 214 1.14 -13.79 -18.95
CA PRO A 214 1.84 -13.88 -17.68
C PRO A 214 2.42 -15.29 -17.46
N ARG A 215 3.61 -15.33 -16.86
CA ARG A 215 4.34 -16.56 -16.50
C ARG A 215 4.39 -16.76 -15.00
N TYR A 216 4.47 -15.66 -14.25
CA TYR A 216 4.60 -15.68 -12.78
C TYR A 216 3.25 -15.57 -12.10
N VAL A 217 2.51 -14.49 -12.34
CA VAL A 217 1.22 -14.22 -11.68
C VAL A 217 0.09 -14.71 -12.58
N LEU A 218 -0.42 -15.90 -12.28
CA LEU A 218 -1.39 -16.59 -13.13
C LEU A 218 -2.83 -16.40 -12.60
N THR A 219 -3.80 -16.52 -13.52
CA THR A 219 -5.23 -16.47 -13.20
C THR A 219 -5.84 -17.87 -13.29
N LYS A 220 -6.53 -18.30 -12.24
CA LYS A 220 -7.47 -19.42 -12.29
C LYS A 220 -8.87 -18.85 -12.48
N ARG A 221 -9.40 -18.95 -13.70
CA ARG A 221 -10.73 -18.40 -14.04
C ARG A 221 -11.80 -18.88 -13.06
N GLY A 222 -12.62 -17.96 -12.59
CA GLY A 222 -13.70 -18.23 -11.63
C GLY A 222 -13.26 -18.52 -10.19
N THR A 223 -11.94 -18.50 -9.90
CA THR A 223 -11.44 -18.83 -8.56
C THR A 223 -10.57 -17.69 -7.98
N GLY A 224 -9.49 -17.29 -8.69
CA GLY A 224 -8.56 -16.29 -8.16
C GLY A 224 -7.22 -16.29 -8.89
N TYR A 225 -6.15 -16.06 -8.12
CA TYR A 225 -4.79 -15.89 -8.64
C TYR A 225 -3.77 -16.72 -7.87
N TYR A 226 -2.63 -16.98 -8.50
CA TYR A 226 -1.52 -17.72 -7.88
C TYR A 226 -0.20 -17.33 -8.52
N LEU A 227 0.88 -17.46 -7.76
CA LEU A 227 2.22 -17.41 -8.32
C LEU A 227 2.59 -18.83 -8.81
N SER A 228 3.14 -18.89 -10.01
CA SER A 228 3.66 -20.15 -10.54
C SER A 228 4.85 -20.63 -9.68
N ASP A 229 4.86 -21.89 -9.33
CA ASP A 229 5.94 -22.57 -8.62
C ASP A 229 7.03 -23.12 -9.56
N LEU A 230 7.16 -22.56 -10.75
CA LEU A 230 8.19 -22.95 -11.72
C LEU A 230 9.57 -22.94 -11.06
N PRO A 231 10.27 -24.09 -11.03
CA PRO A 231 11.58 -24.24 -10.40
C PRO A 231 12.68 -23.47 -11.12
#